data_40a7154dd906ec5bb17f2afa8a496e7c
#
_entry.id   40a7154dd906ec5bb17f2afa8a496e7c
#
_cell.length_a   1.000
_cell.length_b   1.000
_cell.length_c   1.000
_cell.angle_alpha   90.00
_cell.angle_beta   90.00
_cell.angle_gamma   90.00
#
_symmetry.space_group_name_H-M   'P 1'
#
loop_
_entity.id
_entity.type
_entity.pdbx_description
1 polymer ?
#
loop_
_entity_poly.entity_id
_entity_poly.type
_entity_poly.pdbx_seq_one_letter_code
_entity_poly.pdbx_strand_id
1 'polypeptide(L)'
;MLLHLCLIVRAVAQAAAPADSLDNYIAAEMAKQHIPSLSLAVVHNGKVVKMKAYGLANLELNVPATQNSVYQLQSITKSFIACAIMLLVEDRKVGLNDRITKYLSRLPQAWSEITVRQLLTHTSGIPGFIQDQGGWQPMVAFGQTVSNSEEIVAWAAARPLKFAPGEGRRYSGTGYHLAGMIIEKVTGKPWGQFLNERIFARLGMTSTRVANYQDVIPNRASGYDHFGDVPVNGYVFTPAYMESAAGGLVSTAEDMAKWEIALENGTILKPAALAQMAVPVELKNDSIAQDPDGTRHGLGWDLPTYQGHRIIAHGGDHVTGFTANFFHFLDDKLGIILLTNGMPVNIGDITRTIAGFYISALPTKTGGP
;
A
#
# COMPACT_ATOMS: atom_id res chain seq x y z
N MET A 1 55.28 20.10 -20.41
CA MET A 1 54.32 21.11 -19.88
C MET A 1 52.92 20.56 -20.10
N LEU A 2 52.40 19.77 -19.13
CA LEU A 2 51.06 19.18 -19.19
C LEU A 2 50.10 20.10 -18.38
N LEU A 3 49.17 20.72 -19.09
CA LEU A 3 48.04 21.42 -18.43
C LEU A 3 47.05 20.41 -17.87
N HIS A 4 46.88 20.37 -16.55
CA HIS A 4 45.79 19.70 -15.90
C HIS A 4 44.55 20.60 -15.94
N LEU A 5 43.54 20.19 -16.72
CA LEU A 5 42.22 20.80 -16.74
C LEU A 5 41.40 20.26 -15.55
N CYS A 6 41.33 21.02 -14.46
CA CYS A 6 40.41 20.72 -13.36
C CYS A 6 38.97 21.04 -13.78
N LEU A 7 38.19 20.02 -14.09
CA LEU A 7 36.74 20.13 -14.21
C LEU A 7 36.14 20.31 -12.81
N ILE A 8 35.74 21.55 -12.48
CA ILE A 8 34.95 21.85 -11.26
C ILE A 8 33.50 21.47 -11.59
N VAL A 9 33.10 20.28 -11.16
CA VAL A 9 31.67 19.91 -11.12
C VAL A 9 31.03 20.75 -10.02
N ARG A 10 30.32 21.81 -10.37
CA ARG A 10 29.44 22.54 -9.44
C ARG A 10 28.24 21.66 -9.14
N ALA A 11 28.21 21.05 -7.97
CA ALA A 11 26.97 20.52 -7.41
C ALA A 11 26.03 21.72 -7.19
N VAL A 12 25.01 21.84 -8.02
CA VAL A 12 23.91 22.78 -7.78
C VAL A 12 23.13 22.23 -6.59
N ALA A 13 23.35 22.79 -5.43
CA ALA A 13 22.53 22.54 -4.26
C ALA A 13 21.11 23.02 -4.60
N GLN A 14 20.19 22.09 -4.81
CA GLN A 14 18.79 22.39 -5.05
C GLN A 14 18.21 23.02 -3.79
N ALA A 15 17.86 24.29 -3.86
CA ALA A 15 17.17 24.98 -2.79
C ALA A 15 15.83 24.26 -2.56
N ALA A 16 15.57 23.78 -1.34
CA ALA A 16 14.26 23.27 -0.97
C ALA A 16 13.20 24.33 -1.32
N ALA A 17 12.13 23.92 -1.99
CA ALA A 17 11.01 24.82 -2.31
C ALA A 17 10.53 25.51 -1.02
N PRO A 18 10.12 26.79 -1.07
CA PRO A 18 9.62 27.46 0.12
C PRO A 18 8.51 26.62 0.78
N ALA A 19 8.58 26.42 2.09
CA ALA A 19 7.62 25.59 2.84
C ALA A 19 6.15 25.98 2.54
N ASP A 20 5.92 27.24 2.24
CA ASP A 20 4.58 27.81 1.92
C ASP A 20 3.98 27.30 0.61
N SER A 21 4.76 27.02 -0.44
CA SER A 21 4.21 26.63 -1.75
C SER A 21 3.63 25.21 -1.75
N LEU A 22 4.29 24.25 -1.09
CA LEU A 22 3.79 22.89 -0.95
C LEU A 22 2.55 22.86 -0.04
N ASP A 23 2.59 23.59 1.08
CA ASP A 23 1.46 23.66 2.01
C ASP A 23 0.23 24.29 1.36
N ASN A 24 0.42 25.35 0.55
CA ASN A 24 -0.65 26.00 -0.22
C ASN A 24 -1.23 25.03 -1.27
N TYR A 25 -0.39 24.28 -1.98
CA TYR A 25 -0.84 23.26 -2.92
C TYR A 25 -1.71 22.20 -2.23
N ILE A 26 -1.23 21.66 -1.10
CA ILE A 26 -1.98 20.65 -0.33
C ILE A 26 -3.33 21.21 0.13
N ALA A 27 -3.36 22.43 0.69
CA ALA A 27 -4.58 23.06 1.15
C ALA A 27 -5.60 23.25 0.01
N ALA A 28 -5.13 23.66 -1.18
CA ALA A 28 -5.95 23.80 -2.36
C ALA A 28 -6.54 22.46 -2.86
N GLU A 29 -5.72 21.40 -2.92
CA GLU A 29 -6.22 20.09 -3.33
C GLU A 29 -7.16 19.48 -2.29
N MET A 30 -6.93 19.70 -0.99
CA MET A 30 -7.85 19.28 0.06
C MET A 30 -9.22 19.95 -0.08
N ALA A 31 -9.23 21.26 -0.31
CA ALA A 31 -10.47 21.99 -0.51
C ALA A 31 -11.22 21.53 -1.78
N LYS A 32 -10.48 21.35 -2.89
CA LYS A 32 -11.04 20.94 -4.19
C LYS A 32 -11.63 19.53 -4.17
N GLN A 33 -11.03 18.60 -3.42
CA GLN A 33 -11.43 17.20 -3.37
C GLN A 33 -12.18 16.83 -2.08
N HIS A 34 -12.59 17.82 -1.28
CA HIS A 34 -13.32 17.66 -0.01
C HIS A 34 -12.61 16.68 0.97
N ILE A 35 -11.25 16.73 1.02
CA ILE A 35 -10.45 15.87 1.90
C ILE A 35 -10.51 16.40 3.33
N PRO A 36 -11.10 15.65 4.31
CA PRO A 36 -11.25 16.16 5.67
C PRO A 36 -9.90 16.32 6.38
N SER A 37 -8.97 15.35 6.22
CA SER A 37 -7.59 15.48 6.68
C SER A 37 -6.62 14.74 5.77
N LEU A 38 -5.37 15.23 5.80
CA LEU A 38 -4.24 14.63 5.09
C LEU A 38 -3.01 14.66 6.01
N SER A 39 -2.38 13.50 6.19
CA SER A 39 -1.06 13.39 6.82
C SER A 39 -0.01 13.05 5.77
N LEU A 40 1.02 13.90 5.70
CA LEU A 40 2.14 13.80 4.75
C LEU A 40 3.42 13.44 5.49
N ALA A 41 4.16 12.48 4.94
CA ALA A 41 5.59 12.32 5.19
C ALA A 41 6.36 12.30 3.88
N VAL A 42 7.46 13.02 3.81
CA VAL A 42 8.43 12.96 2.73
C VAL A 42 9.78 12.55 3.29
N VAL A 43 10.32 11.49 2.74
CA VAL A 43 11.65 10.97 3.07
C VAL A 43 12.54 11.17 1.85
N HIS A 44 13.70 11.76 2.04
CA HIS A 44 14.66 11.96 0.95
C HIS A 44 16.07 11.61 1.41
N ASN A 45 16.74 10.71 0.69
CA ASN A 45 18.06 10.19 1.06
C ASN A 45 18.09 9.64 2.50
N GLY A 46 17.09 8.81 2.86
CA GLY A 46 16.97 8.16 4.18
C GLY A 46 16.64 9.10 5.33
N LYS A 47 16.21 10.33 5.07
CA LYS A 47 15.86 11.32 6.11
C LYS A 47 14.46 11.89 5.89
N VAL A 48 13.70 12.04 6.95
CA VAL A 48 12.43 12.78 6.90
C VAL A 48 12.72 14.26 6.65
N VAL A 49 12.28 14.77 5.50
CA VAL A 49 12.46 16.18 5.10
C VAL A 49 11.18 17.01 5.23
N LYS A 50 10.02 16.36 5.31
CA LYS A 50 8.71 16.97 5.61
C LYS A 50 7.87 15.98 6.38
N MET A 51 7.23 16.46 7.45
CA MET A 51 6.21 15.72 8.22
C MET A 51 5.16 16.72 8.66
N LYS A 52 3.92 16.58 8.16
CA LYS A 52 2.84 17.51 8.51
C LYS A 52 1.48 16.86 8.36
N ALA A 53 0.54 17.27 9.22
CA ALA A 53 -0.86 16.92 9.13
C ALA A 53 -1.71 18.17 8.90
N TYR A 54 -2.81 18.02 8.19
CA TYR A 54 -3.72 19.08 7.80
C TYR A 54 -5.16 18.64 8.03
N GLY A 55 -6.05 19.58 8.36
CA GLY A 55 -7.48 19.35 8.50
C GLY A 55 -7.90 18.64 9.78
N LEU A 56 -9.01 17.89 9.72
CA LEU A 56 -9.68 17.30 10.88
C LEU A 56 -9.69 15.76 10.80
N ALA A 57 -9.13 15.11 11.82
CA ALA A 57 -9.16 13.66 11.98
C ALA A 57 -10.58 13.14 12.33
N ASN A 58 -11.40 14.00 12.92
CA ASN A 58 -12.83 13.75 13.17
C ASN A 58 -13.61 15.04 12.93
N LEU A 59 -14.57 14.99 12.00
CA LEU A 59 -15.39 16.15 11.62
C LEU A 59 -16.44 16.45 12.69
N GLU A 60 -17.09 15.45 13.27
CA GLU A 60 -18.18 15.63 14.23
C GLU A 60 -17.70 16.27 15.52
N LEU A 61 -16.49 15.94 15.95
CA LEU A 61 -15.90 16.45 17.20
C LEU A 61 -14.88 17.59 16.97
N ASN A 62 -14.71 18.01 15.72
CA ASN A 62 -13.72 19.03 15.33
C ASN A 62 -12.29 18.71 15.84
N VAL A 63 -11.88 17.43 15.80
CA VAL A 63 -10.56 17.01 16.28
C VAL A 63 -9.52 17.26 15.18
N PRO A 64 -8.50 18.12 15.39
CA PRO A 64 -7.46 18.33 14.42
C PRO A 64 -6.65 17.06 14.13
N ALA A 65 -6.28 16.86 12.86
CA ALA A 65 -5.30 15.85 12.49
C ALA A 65 -3.90 16.26 12.98
N THR A 66 -3.16 15.27 13.45
CA THR A 66 -1.78 15.42 13.92
C THR A 66 -0.88 14.38 13.27
N GLN A 67 0.44 14.50 13.41
CA GLN A 67 1.38 13.46 12.96
C GLN A 67 1.14 12.10 13.61
N ASN A 68 0.45 12.06 14.76
CA ASN A 68 0.09 10.84 15.47
C ASN A 68 -1.30 10.29 15.06
N SER A 69 -2.01 10.96 14.16
CA SER A 69 -3.30 10.48 13.67
C SER A 69 -3.14 9.16 12.95
N VAL A 70 -3.95 8.18 13.34
CA VAL A 70 -3.90 6.80 12.85
C VAL A 70 -4.95 6.61 11.75
N TYR A 71 -4.51 6.21 10.57
CA TYR A 71 -5.33 5.99 9.38
C TYR A 71 -5.33 4.52 8.96
N GLN A 72 -6.38 4.09 8.27
CA GLN A 72 -6.38 2.78 7.61
C GLN A 72 -5.46 2.84 6.39
N LEU A 73 -4.53 1.88 6.29
CA LEU A 73 -3.60 1.75 5.16
C LEU A 73 -4.23 1.07 3.94
N GLN A 74 -5.34 0.39 4.17
CA GLN A 74 -6.01 -0.38 3.13
C GLN A 74 -5.02 -1.28 2.38
N SER A 75 -5.02 -1.26 1.06
CA SER A 75 -4.21 -2.16 0.25
C SER A 75 -2.68 -1.98 0.37
N ILE A 76 -2.18 -0.89 0.96
CA ILE A 76 -0.76 -0.79 1.33
C ILE A 76 -0.35 -1.96 2.26
N THR A 77 -1.29 -2.51 3.02
CA THR A 77 -1.11 -3.77 3.80
C THR A 77 -0.44 -4.86 2.97
N LYS A 78 -0.74 -4.96 1.68
CA LYS A 78 -0.21 -6.00 0.81
C LYS A 78 1.31 -5.94 0.66
N SER A 79 1.90 -4.76 0.66
CA SER A 79 3.36 -4.63 0.61
C SER A 79 4.02 -5.23 1.86
N PHE A 80 3.40 -5.06 3.03
CA PHE A 80 3.87 -5.69 4.27
C PHE A 80 3.70 -7.20 4.27
N ILE A 81 2.58 -7.72 3.75
CA ILE A 81 2.34 -9.16 3.60
C ILE A 81 3.36 -9.79 2.64
N ALA A 82 3.61 -9.14 1.50
CA ALA A 82 4.63 -9.60 0.55
C ALA A 82 6.02 -9.61 1.19
N CYS A 83 6.38 -8.55 1.93
CA CYS A 83 7.62 -8.51 2.70
C CYS A 83 7.70 -9.63 3.74
N ALA A 84 6.60 -9.90 4.48
CA ALA A 84 6.54 -11.01 5.44
C ALA A 84 6.76 -12.38 4.78
N ILE A 85 6.15 -12.62 3.61
CA ILE A 85 6.41 -13.84 2.82
C ILE A 85 7.89 -13.88 2.40
N MET A 86 8.49 -12.77 1.96
CA MET A 86 9.91 -12.73 1.59
C MET A 86 10.83 -12.99 2.77
N LEU A 87 10.49 -12.54 3.98
CA LEU A 87 11.22 -12.90 5.20
C LEU A 87 11.15 -14.41 5.46
N LEU A 88 9.99 -15.04 5.25
CA LEU A 88 9.86 -16.50 5.36
C LEU A 88 10.59 -17.25 4.24
N VAL A 89 10.76 -16.64 3.07
CA VAL A 89 11.61 -17.18 1.98
C VAL A 89 13.07 -17.12 2.39
N GLU A 90 13.55 -16.00 2.95
CA GLU A 90 14.91 -15.90 3.49
C GLU A 90 15.17 -16.90 4.63
N ASP A 91 14.16 -17.11 5.49
CA ASP A 91 14.18 -18.12 6.56
C ASP A 91 14.07 -19.57 6.01
N ARG A 92 13.91 -19.78 4.70
CA ARG A 92 13.70 -21.07 4.01
C ARG A 92 12.45 -21.84 4.48
N LYS A 93 11.45 -21.14 4.99
CA LYS A 93 10.18 -21.70 5.45
C LYS A 93 9.11 -21.73 4.38
N VAL A 94 9.21 -20.82 3.40
CA VAL A 94 8.30 -20.69 2.26
C VAL A 94 9.11 -20.59 0.98
N GLY A 95 8.65 -21.25 -0.09
CA GLY A 95 9.17 -21.06 -1.45
C GLY A 95 8.19 -20.26 -2.29
N LEU A 96 8.65 -19.25 -3.02
CA LEU A 96 7.76 -18.49 -3.91
C LEU A 96 7.08 -19.36 -4.97
N ASN A 97 7.76 -20.40 -5.43
CA ASN A 97 7.24 -21.34 -6.43
C ASN A 97 6.56 -22.58 -5.80
N ASP A 98 6.48 -22.63 -4.46
CA ASP A 98 5.71 -23.69 -3.79
C ASP A 98 4.22 -23.51 -4.10
N ARG A 99 3.54 -24.64 -4.31
CA ARG A 99 2.07 -24.66 -4.42
C ARG A 99 1.45 -24.27 -3.09
N ILE A 100 0.39 -23.49 -3.12
CA ILE A 100 -0.30 -23.04 -1.90
C ILE A 100 -0.86 -24.21 -1.08
N THR A 101 -1.17 -25.32 -1.74
CA THR A 101 -1.64 -26.58 -1.11
C THR A 101 -0.60 -27.24 -0.22
N LYS A 102 0.68 -26.88 -0.34
CA LYS A 102 1.72 -27.29 0.61
C LYS A 102 1.48 -26.74 2.03
N TYR A 103 0.84 -25.59 2.10
CA TYR A 103 0.62 -24.87 3.36
C TYR A 103 -0.84 -24.91 3.80
N LEU A 104 -1.77 -24.79 2.86
CA LEU A 104 -3.20 -24.67 3.12
C LEU A 104 -3.92 -25.93 2.66
N SER A 105 -4.69 -26.54 3.56
CA SER A 105 -5.56 -27.68 3.28
C SER A 105 -6.99 -27.22 2.91
N ARG A 106 -7.78 -28.13 2.34
CA ARG A 106 -9.22 -27.92 2.02
C ARG A 106 -9.44 -26.80 0.99
N LEU A 107 -8.49 -26.61 0.08
CA LEU A 107 -8.66 -25.73 -1.08
C LEU A 107 -9.32 -26.47 -2.25
N PRO A 108 -10.03 -25.76 -3.16
CA PRO A 108 -10.56 -26.36 -4.37
C PRO A 108 -9.48 -27.04 -5.21
N GLN A 109 -9.83 -28.16 -5.87
CA GLN A 109 -8.91 -28.87 -6.77
C GLN A 109 -8.37 -27.95 -7.89
N ALA A 110 -9.19 -27.00 -8.36
CA ALA A 110 -8.81 -26.02 -9.38
C ALA A 110 -7.65 -25.09 -8.92
N TRP A 111 -7.37 -25.02 -7.62
CA TRP A 111 -6.30 -24.18 -7.05
C TRP A 111 -5.00 -24.96 -6.77
N SER A 112 -4.96 -26.27 -7.10
CA SER A 112 -3.83 -27.16 -6.76
C SER A 112 -2.49 -26.73 -7.35
N GLU A 113 -2.50 -26.05 -8.50
CA GLU A 113 -1.30 -25.61 -9.22
C GLU A 113 -0.89 -24.16 -8.89
N ILE A 114 -1.70 -23.44 -8.10
CA ILE A 114 -1.43 -22.05 -7.75
C ILE A 114 -0.22 -21.99 -6.81
N THR A 115 0.70 -21.08 -7.11
CA THR A 115 1.91 -20.85 -6.32
C THR A 115 1.79 -19.63 -5.41
N VAL A 116 2.64 -19.56 -4.37
CA VAL A 116 2.75 -18.40 -3.49
C VAL A 116 3.06 -17.13 -4.29
N ARG A 117 3.96 -17.20 -5.28
CA ARG A 117 4.28 -16.10 -6.20
C ARG A 117 3.03 -15.55 -6.87
N GLN A 118 2.17 -16.44 -7.38
CA GLN A 118 0.96 -16.04 -8.11
C GLN A 118 -0.09 -15.37 -7.22
N LEU A 119 -0.10 -15.64 -5.90
CA LEU A 119 -0.91 -14.86 -4.96
C LEU A 119 -0.40 -13.42 -4.86
N LEU A 120 0.91 -13.24 -4.69
CA LEU A 120 1.53 -11.93 -4.46
C LEU A 120 1.57 -11.04 -5.72
N THR A 121 1.47 -11.63 -6.90
CA THR A 121 1.52 -10.92 -8.19
C THR A 121 0.15 -10.77 -8.87
N HIS A 122 -0.93 -11.22 -8.19
CA HIS A 122 -2.29 -11.20 -8.73
C HIS A 122 -2.47 -12.02 -10.04
N THR A 123 -1.64 -13.05 -10.22
CA THR A 123 -1.68 -13.93 -11.40
C THR A 123 -2.25 -15.32 -11.11
N SER A 124 -2.87 -15.51 -9.96
CA SER A 124 -3.48 -16.79 -9.56
C SER A 124 -4.79 -17.12 -10.26
N GLY A 125 -5.50 -16.12 -10.77
CA GLY A 125 -6.86 -16.27 -11.30
C GLY A 125 -7.95 -16.37 -10.23
N ILE A 126 -7.62 -16.42 -8.94
CA ILE A 126 -8.60 -16.51 -7.85
C ILE A 126 -9.44 -15.22 -7.80
N PRO A 127 -10.78 -15.32 -7.78
CA PRO A 127 -11.66 -14.16 -7.65
C PRO A 127 -11.39 -13.37 -6.36
N GLY A 128 -11.33 -12.05 -6.47
CA GLY A 128 -11.14 -11.15 -5.34
C GLY A 128 -12.44 -10.88 -4.59
N PHE A 129 -12.50 -11.19 -3.30
CA PHE A 129 -13.70 -10.97 -2.48
C PHE A 129 -14.08 -9.48 -2.34
N ILE A 130 -13.19 -8.57 -2.70
CA ILE A 130 -13.46 -7.12 -2.79
C ILE A 130 -13.88 -6.75 -4.22
N GLN A 131 -13.12 -7.20 -5.23
CA GLN A 131 -13.21 -6.75 -6.63
C GLN A 131 -14.29 -7.46 -7.47
N ASP A 132 -14.65 -8.69 -7.10
CA ASP A 132 -15.45 -9.57 -7.95
C ASP A 132 -16.87 -9.85 -7.40
N GLN A 133 -17.36 -8.99 -6.51
CA GLN A 133 -18.70 -9.09 -5.93
C GLN A 133 -19.85 -8.73 -6.91
N GLY A 134 -19.53 -8.16 -8.07
CA GLY A 134 -20.55 -7.70 -9.01
C GLY A 134 -21.01 -6.26 -8.76
N GLY A 135 -20.24 -5.51 -7.98
CA GLY A 135 -20.47 -4.11 -7.67
C GLY A 135 -20.19 -3.77 -6.20
N TRP A 136 -20.25 -2.49 -5.89
CA TRP A 136 -19.91 -2.02 -4.55
C TRP A 136 -20.95 -2.41 -3.48
N GLN A 137 -22.25 -2.42 -3.82
CA GLN A 137 -23.31 -2.78 -2.87
C GLN A 137 -23.22 -4.24 -2.40
N PRO A 138 -23.08 -5.26 -3.28
CA PRO A 138 -22.80 -6.63 -2.85
C PRO A 138 -21.51 -6.78 -2.04
N MET A 139 -20.48 -6.00 -2.36
CA MET A 139 -19.22 -6.00 -1.61
C MET A 139 -19.44 -5.47 -0.19
N VAL A 140 -20.18 -4.37 -0.02
CA VAL A 140 -20.54 -3.82 1.29
C VAL A 140 -21.37 -4.84 2.07
N ALA A 141 -22.41 -5.44 1.48
CA ALA A 141 -23.24 -6.43 2.14
C ALA A 141 -22.41 -7.64 2.62
N PHE A 142 -21.50 -8.15 1.78
CA PHE A 142 -20.59 -9.23 2.16
C PHE A 142 -19.68 -8.81 3.33
N GLY A 143 -19.05 -7.66 3.25
CA GLY A 143 -18.15 -7.15 4.29
C GLY A 143 -18.84 -6.88 5.63
N GLN A 144 -20.16 -6.61 5.62
CA GLN A 144 -20.96 -6.41 6.82
C GLN A 144 -21.50 -7.72 7.43
N THR A 145 -21.41 -8.84 6.71
CA THR A 145 -21.99 -10.12 7.13
C THR A 145 -20.99 -11.24 7.33
N VAL A 146 -19.85 -11.21 6.65
CA VAL A 146 -18.80 -12.24 6.76
C VAL A 146 -18.29 -12.31 8.21
N SER A 147 -18.28 -13.51 8.79
CA SER A 147 -18.02 -13.70 10.22
C SER A 147 -16.67 -14.30 10.55
N ASN A 148 -16.01 -14.92 9.57
CA ASN A 148 -14.70 -15.54 9.78
C ASN A 148 -13.88 -15.60 8.47
N SER A 149 -12.59 -15.93 8.59
CA SER A 149 -11.62 -16.03 7.51
C SER A 149 -11.99 -17.11 6.48
N GLU A 150 -12.56 -18.22 6.93
CA GLU A 150 -12.96 -19.35 6.08
C GLU A 150 -14.09 -18.97 5.12
N GLU A 151 -15.00 -18.10 5.53
CA GLU A 151 -16.09 -17.61 4.66
C GLU A 151 -15.55 -16.76 3.50
N ILE A 152 -14.48 -16.01 3.69
CA ILE A 152 -13.80 -15.28 2.60
C ILE A 152 -13.26 -16.28 1.57
N VAL A 153 -12.61 -17.34 2.03
CA VAL A 153 -12.09 -18.41 1.17
C VAL A 153 -13.22 -19.16 0.47
N ALA A 154 -14.28 -19.53 1.22
CA ALA A 154 -15.44 -20.23 0.69
C ALA A 154 -16.16 -19.43 -0.37
N TRP A 155 -16.30 -18.11 -0.19
CA TRP A 155 -16.86 -17.21 -1.20
C TRP A 155 -16.11 -17.29 -2.53
N ALA A 156 -14.77 -17.25 -2.49
CA ALA A 156 -13.93 -17.34 -3.70
C ALA A 156 -13.94 -18.75 -4.30
N ALA A 157 -13.93 -19.79 -3.44
CA ALA A 157 -13.93 -21.19 -3.83
C ALA A 157 -15.21 -21.62 -4.55
N ALA A 158 -16.33 -20.96 -4.29
CA ALA A 158 -17.61 -21.19 -4.95
C ALA A 158 -17.67 -20.62 -6.39
N ARG A 159 -16.60 -19.98 -6.87
CA ARG A 159 -16.53 -19.30 -8.18
C ARG A 159 -15.40 -19.85 -9.02
N PRO A 160 -15.55 -19.88 -10.37
CA PRO A 160 -14.47 -20.32 -11.25
C PRO A 160 -13.30 -19.34 -11.17
N LEU A 161 -12.10 -19.85 -11.46
CA LEU A 161 -10.93 -19.00 -11.73
C LEU A 161 -11.24 -18.06 -12.91
N LYS A 162 -10.74 -16.85 -12.85
CA LYS A 162 -10.89 -15.85 -13.91
C LYS A 162 -10.06 -16.19 -15.16
N PHE A 163 -8.96 -16.90 -14.94
CA PHE A 163 -8.06 -17.45 -15.95
C PHE A 163 -7.22 -18.56 -15.29
N ALA A 164 -6.54 -19.38 -16.08
CA ALA A 164 -5.65 -20.38 -15.53
C ALA A 164 -4.42 -19.74 -14.85
N PRO A 165 -3.91 -20.30 -13.74
CA PRO A 165 -2.83 -19.70 -12.97
C PRO A 165 -1.62 -19.34 -13.83
N GLY A 166 -1.22 -18.08 -13.81
CA GLY A 166 -0.12 -17.51 -14.59
C GLY A 166 -0.44 -17.08 -16.02
N GLU A 167 -1.68 -17.24 -16.50
CA GLU A 167 -2.07 -16.84 -17.86
C GLU A 167 -2.61 -15.41 -17.98
N GLY A 168 -2.87 -14.77 -16.85
CA GLY A 168 -3.36 -13.41 -16.80
C GLY A 168 -3.09 -12.75 -15.47
N ARG A 169 -3.46 -11.48 -15.36
CA ARG A 169 -3.43 -10.71 -14.13
C ARG A 169 -4.81 -10.13 -13.82
N ARG A 170 -5.25 -10.33 -12.59
CA ARG A 170 -6.40 -9.64 -12.02
C ARG A 170 -6.19 -9.42 -10.54
N TYR A 171 -6.27 -8.17 -10.12
CA TYR A 171 -6.14 -7.81 -8.71
C TYR A 171 -7.10 -8.62 -7.85
N SER A 172 -6.58 -9.26 -6.79
CA SER A 172 -7.36 -10.17 -5.94
C SER A 172 -7.03 -9.98 -4.47
N GLY A 173 -8.00 -9.48 -3.70
CA GLY A 173 -7.90 -9.43 -2.24
C GLY A 173 -7.80 -10.83 -1.62
N THR A 174 -8.49 -11.82 -2.20
CA THR A 174 -8.44 -13.21 -1.74
C THR A 174 -7.01 -13.80 -1.82
N GLY A 175 -6.24 -13.44 -2.85
CA GLY A 175 -4.84 -13.89 -2.96
C GLY A 175 -4.01 -13.47 -1.75
N TYR A 176 -4.14 -12.23 -1.30
CA TYR A 176 -3.42 -11.72 -0.13
C TYR A 176 -4.00 -12.21 1.19
N HIS A 177 -5.30 -12.44 1.26
CA HIS A 177 -5.91 -13.12 2.40
C HIS A 177 -5.30 -14.52 2.61
N LEU A 178 -5.19 -15.32 1.53
CA LEU A 178 -4.52 -16.62 1.53
C LEU A 178 -3.02 -16.50 1.88
N ALA A 179 -2.31 -15.46 1.42
CA ALA A 179 -0.93 -15.22 1.80
C ALA A 179 -0.79 -14.97 3.31
N GLY A 180 -1.73 -14.22 3.93
CA GLY A 180 -1.83 -14.09 5.37
C GLY A 180 -2.02 -15.43 6.08
N MET A 181 -2.94 -16.27 5.59
CA MET A 181 -3.14 -17.63 6.14
C MET A 181 -1.89 -18.51 6.01
N ILE A 182 -1.09 -18.36 4.95
CA ILE A 182 0.19 -19.07 4.80
C ILE A 182 1.17 -18.61 5.89
N ILE A 183 1.27 -17.30 6.17
CA ILE A 183 2.10 -16.78 7.26
C ILE A 183 1.68 -17.43 8.58
N GLU A 184 0.39 -17.43 8.90
CA GLU A 184 -0.15 -18.03 10.13
C GLU A 184 0.15 -19.53 10.23
N LYS A 185 -0.07 -20.26 9.14
CA LYS A 185 0.19 -21.70 9.10
C LYS A 185 1.64 -22.05 9.34
N VAL A 186 2.55 -21.28 8.73
CA VAL A 186 4.00 -21.56 8.80
C VAL A 186 4.61 -21.11 10.12
N THR A 187 4.06 -20.05 10.72
CA THR A 187 4.62 -19.46 11.94
C THR A 187 3.92 -19.89 13.22
N GLY A 188 2.68 -20.39 13.13
CA GLY A 188 1.82 -20.68 14.28
C GLY A 188 1.31 -19.41 14.98
N LYS A 189 1.43 -18.24 14.36
CA LYS A 189 1.06 -16.94 14.92
C LYS A 189 0.12 -16.20 13.97
N PRO A 190 -0.82 -15.37 14.48
CA PRO A 190 -1.55 -14.43 13.64
C PRO A 190 -0.60 -13.61 12.78
N TRP A 191 -0.95 -13.35 11.50
CA TRP A 191 -0.07 -12.64 10.57
C TRP A 191 0.32 -11.23 11.07
N GLY A 192 -0.59 -10.54 11.75
CA GLY A 192 -0.30 -9.25 12.36
C GLY A 192 0.72 -9.31 13.49
N GLN A 193 0.70 -10.38 14.31
CA GLN A 193 1.71 -10.61 15.34
C GLN A 193 3.07 -10.89 14.69
N PHE A 194 3.11 -11.68 13.62
CA PHE A 194 4.37 -11.94 12.89
C PHE A 194 4.95 -10.64 12.32
N LEU A 195 4.12 -9.78 11.71
CA LEU A 195 4.57 -8.47 11.22
C LEU A 195 5.10 -7.60 12.36
N ASN A 196 4.40 -7.58 13.51
CA ASN A 196 4.86 -6.82 14.66
C ASN A 196 6.25 -7.26 15.12
N GLU A 197 6.46 -8.56 15.30
CA GLU A 197 7.74 -9.09 15.79
C GLU A 197 8.90 -8.90 14.78
N ARG A 198 8.60 -9.06 13.48
CA ARG A 198 9.65 -9.09 12.44
C ARG A 198 9.90 -7.72 11.81
N ILE A 199 8.92 -6.82 11.85
CA ILE A 199 8.97 -5.51 11.17
C ILE A 199 8.69 -4.38 12.16
N PHE A 200 7.47 -4.26 12.69
CA PHE A 200 7.03 -3.05 13.36
C PHE A 200 7.84 -2.73 14.62
N ALA A 201 7.98 -3.69 15.52
CA ALA A 201 8.76 -3.50 16.76
C ALA A 201 10.24 -3.20 16.48
N ARG A 202 10.81 -3.81 15.42
CA ARG A 202 12.22 -3.57 15.05
C ARG A 202 12.46 -2.17 14.50
N LEU A 203 11.45 -1.58 13.83
CA LEU A 203 11.52 -0.25 13.26
C LEU A 203 10.98 0.83 14.20
N GLY A 204 10.45 0.46 15.38
CA GLY A 204 9.79 1.39 16.28
C GLY A 204 8.48 1.95 15.70
N MET A 205 7.75 1.18 14.89
CA MET A 205 6.45 1.52 14.32
C MET A 205 5.34 1.20 15.34
N THR A 206 5.28 1.97 16.40
CA THR A 206 4.46 1.67 17.59
C THR A 206 2.96 1.89 17.38
N SER A 207 2.57 2.63 16.36
CA SER A 207 1.17 2.91 16.00
C SER A 207 0.66 2.01 14.87
N THR A 208 1.53 1.16 14.27
CA THR A 208 1.17 0.29 13.16
C THR A 208 0.72 -1.07 13.69
N ARG A 209 -0.49 -1.48 13.31
CA ARG A 209 -1.08 -2.75 13.75
C ARG A 209 -2.23 -3.20 12.87
N VAL A 210 -2.61 -4.46 13.00
CA VAL A 210 -3.95 -4.91 12.56
C VAL A 210 -4.98 -4.33 13.53
N ALA A 211 -6.07 -3.80 13.01
CA ALA A 211 -7.11 -3.20 13.82
C ALA A 211 -8.50 -3.38 13.23
N ASN A 212 -9.47 -3.44 14.10
CA ASN A 212 -10.90 -3.47 13.78
C ASN A 212 -11.67 -2.40 14.56
N TYR A 213 -12.97 -2.34 14.41
CA TYR A 213 -13.80 -1.35 15.10
C TYR A 213 -13.97 -1.59 16.61
N GLN A 214 -13.69 -2.78 17.11
CA GLN A 214 -13.76 -3.10 18.54
C GLN A 214 -12.52 -2.58 19.28
N ASP A 215 -11.41 -2.33 18.57
CA ASP A 215 -10.18 -1.83 19.18
C ASP A 215 -10.30 -0.35 19.55
N VAL A 216 -9.89 -0.03 20.76
CA VAL A 216 -9.66 1.35 21.19
C VAL A 216 -8.24 1.74 20.80
N ILE A 217 -8.11 2.52 19.73
CA ILE A 217 -6.82 2.96 19.20
C ILE A 217 -6.69 4.48 19.43
N PRO A 218 -5.71 4.92 20.24
CA PRO A 218 -5.47 6.34 20.43
C PRO A 218 -5.25 7.07 19.10
N ASN A 219 -5.76 8.28 18.96
CA ASN A 219 -5.63 9.14 17.78
C ASN A 219 -6.21 8.56 16.47
N ARG A 220 -7.10 7.57 16.55
CA ARG A 220 -7.73 6.98 15.36
C ARG A 220 -8.61 8.01 14.66
N ALA A 221 -8.32 8.28 13.37
CA ALA A 221 -9.16 9.12 12.54
C ALA A 221 -10.49 8.40 12.19
N SER A 222 -11.56 9.17 12.00
CA SER A 222 -12.81 8.69 11.41
C SER A 222 -12.74 8.79 9.90
N GLY A 223 -13.29 7.81 9.19
CA GLY A 223 -13.29 7.80 7.73
C GLY A 223 -14.56 8.39 7.15
N TYR A 224 -14.42 9.15 6.08
CA TYR A 224 -15.52 9.87 5.44
C TYR A 224 -15.57 9.61 3.94
N ASP A 225 -16.78 9.49 3.42
CA ASP A 225 -17.12 9.59 2.01
C ASP A 225 -17.90 10.90 1.81
N HIS A 226 -18.33 11.22 0.60
CA HIS A 226 -19.21 12.37 0.37
C HIS A 226 -20.29 12.05 -0.65
N PHE A 227 -21.45 12.63 -0.40
CA PHE A 227 -22.58 12.63 -1.32
C PHE A 227 -22.76 14.04 -1.85
N GLY A 228 -22.27 14.29 -3.05
CA GLY A 228 -22.03 15.67 -3.51
C GLY A 228 -20.97 16.33 -2.61
N ASP A 229 -21.29 17.50 -2.06
CA ASP A 229 -20.42 18.25 -1.15
C ASP A 229 -20.64 17.92 0.34
N VAL A 230 -21.55 16.99 0.64
CA VAL A 230 -21.91 16.64 2.01
C VAL A 230 -21.07 15.43 2.48
N PRO A 231 -20.26 15.59 3.53
CA PRO A 231 -19.53 14.46 4.09
C PRO A 231 -20.50 13.48 4.75
N VAL A 232 -20.23 12.18 4.56
CA VAL A 232 -20.95 11.07 5.18
C VAL A 232 -19.95 10.10 5.81
N ASN A 233 -20.33 9.40 6.87
CA ASN A 233 -19.45 8.42 7.49
C ASN A 233 -19.18 7.24 6.54
N GLY A 234 -17.93 6.78 6.49
CA GLY A 234 -17.57 5.56 5.78
C GLY A 234 -18.26 4.31 6.35
N TYR A 235 -18.36 3.27 5.53
CA TYR A 235 -18.99 2.02 5.93
C TYR A 235 -18.20 1.31 7.04
N VAL A 236 -18.94 0.61 7.92
CA VAL A 236 -18.40 -0.24 8.98
C VAL A 236 -18.56 -1.70 8.56
N PHE A 237 -17.51 -2.49 8.71
CA PHE A 237 -17.44 -3.90 8.34
C PHE A 237 -17.15 -4.80 9.54
N THR A 238 -17.37 -6.09 9.38
CA THR A 238 -17.06 -7.06 10.43
C THR A 238 -15.56 -7.13 10.74
N PRO A 239 -15.15 -7.57 11.94
CA PRO A 239 -13.74 -7.82 12.23
C PRO A 239 -13.09 -8.76 11.21
N ALA A 240 -13.75 -9.83 10.82
CA ALA A 240 -13.22 -10.80 9.85
C ALA A 240 -12.84 -10.16 8.50
N TYR A 241 -13.65 -9.20 8.04
CA TYR A 241 -13.34 -8.45 6.82
C TYR A 241 -12.19 -7.46 7.05
N MET A 242 -12.26 -6.70 8.15
CA MET A 242 -11.29 -5.64 8.47
C MET A 242 -9.89 -6.17 8.76
N GLU A 243 -9.79 -7.33 9.42
CA GLU A 243 -8.52 -7.98 9.77
C GLU A 243 -7.92 -8.79 8.63
N SER A 244 -8.51 -8.74 7.44
CA SER A 244 -7.96 -9.44 6.28
C SER A 244 -6.55 -8.92 5.92
N ALA A 245 -5.63 -9.83 5.65
CA ALA A 245 -4.29 -9.52 5.14
C ALA A 245 -4.29 -8.77 3.79
N ALA A 246 -5.46 -8.59 3.19
CA ALA A 246 -5.64 -7.76 1.99
C ALA A 246 -5.69 -6.26 2.26
N GLY A 247 -5.95 -5.82 3.54
CA GLY A 247 -6.15 -4.39 3.82
C GLY A 247 -6.19 -4.01 5.31
N GLY A 248 -5.94 -4.92 6.24
CA GLY A 248 -6.27 -4.77 7.66
C GLY A 248 -5.30 -3.96 8.51
N LEU A 249 -4.30 -3.28 7.97
CA LEU A 249 -3.39 -2.45 8.76
C LEU A 249 -3.89 -1.02 8.93
N VAL A 250 -3.60 -0.48 10.11
CA VAL A 250 -3.66 0.95 10.41
C VAL A 250 -2.26 1.45 10.74
N SER A 251 -1.98 2.74 10.48
CA SER A 251 -0.67 3.35 10.75
C SER A 251 -0.75 4.87 10.82
N THR A 252 0.38 5.50 11.13
CA THR A 252 0.61 6.94 11.05
C THR A 252 1.59 7.27 9.92
N ALA A 253 1.63 8.53 9.48
CA ALA A 253 2.64 8.98 8.51
C ALA A 253 4.06 8.83 9.06
N GLU A 254 4.25 8.99 10.37
CA GLU A 254 5.55 8.81 11.02
C GLU A 254 6.03 7.36 10.93
N ASP A 255 5.19 6.38 11.27
CA ASP A 255 5.56 4.97 11.19
C ASP A 255 5.82 4.54 9.74
N MET A 256 5.02 5.04 8.80
CA MET A 256 5.24 4.79 7.37
C MET A 256 6.54 5.42 6.85
N ALA A 257 6.99 6.55 7.41
CA ALA A 257 8.31 7.10 7.10
C ALA A 257 9.46 6.20 7.63
N LYS A 258 9.30 5.58 8.80
CA LYS A 258 10.26 4.57 9.31
C LYS A 258 10.33 3.34 8.39
N TRP A 259 9.17 2.90 7.89
CA TRP A 259 9.08 1.83 6.89
C TRP A 259 9.81 2.20 5.60
N GLU A 260 9.59 3.39 5.08
CA GLU A 260 10.27 3.90 3.88
C GLU A 260 11.80 3.91 4.06
N ILE A 261 12.29 4.47 5.15
CA ILE A 261 13.73 4.49 5.47
C ILE A 261 14.30 3.06 5.57
N ALA A 262 13.53 2.13 6.13
CA ALA A 262 13.96 0.74 6.27
C ALA A 262 14.02 0.00 4.93
N LEU A 263 13.12 0.30 4.00
CA LEU A 263 13.15 -0.21 2.63
C LEU A 263 14.38 0.32 1.89
N GLU A 264 14.62 1.64 1.91
CA GLU A 264 15.77 2.26 1.25
C GLU A 264 17.10 1.70 1.76
N ASN A 265 17.23 1.51 3.08
CA ASN A 265 18.46 1.05 3.72
C ASN A 265 18.61 -0.49 3.76
N GLY A 266 17.63 -1.26 3.29
CA GLY A 266 17.66 -2.73 3.33
C GLY A 266 17.68 -3.32 4.74
N THR A 267 17.09 -2.63 5.73
CA THR A 267 17.15 -3.02 7.15
C THR A 267 16.31 -4.27 7.44
N ILE A 268 15.21 -4.47 6.72
CA ILE A 268 14.25 -5.56 6.97
C ILE A 268 14.52 -6.76 6.06
N LEU A 269 14.74 -6.53 4.78
CA LEU A 269 15.04 -7.54 3.77
C LEU A 269 16.43 -7.31 3.21
N LYS A 270 17.11 -8.38 2.82
CA LYS A 270 18.36 -8.24 2.07
C LYS A 270 18.12 -7.51 0.75
N PRO A 271 19.09 -6.73 0.26
CA PRO A 271 18.93 -5.97 -0.99
C PRO A 271 18.50 -6.85 -2.19
N ALA A 272 18.98 -8.10 -2.27
CA ALA A 272 18.60 -9.02 -3.33
C ALA A 272 17.11 -9.43 -3.27
N ALA A 273 16.54 -9.60 -2.06
CA ALA A 273 15.12 -9.90 -1.89
C ALA A 273 14.26 -8.69 -2.27
N LEU A 274 14.67 -7.50 -1.86
CA LEU A 274 13.99 -6.25 -2.21
C LEU A 274 14.02 -6.01 -3.74
N ALA A 275 15.17 -6.21 -4.36
CA ALA A 275 15.30 -6.13 -5.81
C ALA A 275 14.39 -7.14 -6.53
N GLN A 276 14.26 -8.37 -6.01
CA GLN A 276 13.35 -9.37 -6.54
C GLN A 276 11.88 -8.95 -6.46
N MET A 277 11.49 -8.21 -5.41
CA MET A 277 10.12 -7.71 -5.27
C MET A 277 9.78 -6.63 -6.32
N ALA A 278 10.78 -5.90 -6.82
CA ALA A 278 10.62 -4.86 -7.83
C ALA A 278 10.81 -5.37 -9.28
N VAL A 279 10.89 -6.68 -9.50
CA VAL A 279 10.96 -7.26 -10.86
C VAL A 279 9.53 -7.39 -11.40
N PRO A 280 9.26 -6.85 -12.62
CA PRO A 280 7.97 -7.08 -13.28
C PRO A 280 7.68 -8.57 -13.48
N VAL A 281 6.45 -8.97 -13.20
CA VAL A 281 6.05 -10.37 -13.32
C VAL A 281 5.77 -10.72 -14.79
N GLU A 282 6.34 -11.83 -15.23
CA GLU A 282 6.07 -12.44 -16.54
C GLU A 282 4.93 -13.45 -16.43
N LEU A 283 4.06 -13.45 -17.44
CA LEU A 283 3.00 -14.45 -17.63
C LEU A 283 3.55 -15.67 -18.37
N LYS A 284 2.79 -16.75 -18.42
CA LYS A 284 3.17 -18.00 -19.11
C LYS A 284 3.41 -17.86 -20.62
N ASN A 285 2.90 -16.79 -21.23
CA ASN A 285 3.11 -16.46 -22.64
C ASN A 285 4.26 -15.48 -22.87
N ASP A 286 5.14 -15.32 -21.89
CA ASP A 286 6.31 -14.43 -21.88
C ASP A 286 5.96 -12.93 -21.96
N SER A 287 4.69 -12.54 -21.85
CA SER A 287 4.30 -11.13 -21.74
C SER A 287 4.45 -10.64 -20.31
N ILE A 288 4.70 -9.33 -20.16
CA ILE A 288 4.72 -8.68 -18.84
C ILE A 288 3.27 -8.40 -18.40
N ALA A 289 2.94 -8.80 -17.16
CA ALA A 289 1.67 -8.45 -16.56
C ALA A 289 1.62 -6.94 -16.26
N GLN A 290 0.69 -6.24 -16.90
CA GLN A 290 0.53 -4.78 -16.75
C GLN A 290 -0.95 -4.39 -16.80
N ASP A 291 -1.26 -3.26 -16.20
CA ASP A 291 -2.57 -2.62 -16.28
C ASP A 291 -2.70 -1.83 -17.61
N PRO A 292 -3.92 -1.40 -17.99
CA PRO A 292 -4.15 -0.65 -19.23
C PRO A 292 -3.35 0.68 -19.32
N ASP A 293 -2.98 1.26 -18.18
CA ASP A 293 -2.15 2.47 -18.09
C ASP A 293 -0.63 2.19 -18.21
N GLY A 294 -0.26 0.90 -18.41
CA GLY A 294 1.13 0.46 -18.51
C GLY A 294 1.81 0.19 -17.16
N THR A 295 1.12 0.32 -16.04
CA THR A 295 1.67 -0.01 -14.73
C THR A 295 1.97 -1.50 -14.65
N ARG A 296 3.24 -1.86 -14.44
CA ARG A 296 3.72 -3.23 -14.23
C ARG A 296 3.62 -3.59 -12.75
N HIS A 297 3.76 -4.87 -12.43
CA HIS A 297 3.59 -5.36 -11.07
C HIS A 297 4.71 -6.29 -10.67
N GLY A 298 5.11 -6.19 -9.39
CA GLY A 298 6.06 -7.07 -8.73
C GLY A 298 5.42 -7.85 -7.58
N LEU A 299 6.22 -8.29 -6.63
CA LEU A 299 5.74 -8.98 -5.42
C LEU A 299 5.25 -7.94 -4.40
N GLY A 300 3.94 -7.68 -4.41
CA GLY A 300 3.30 -6.74 -3.49
C GLY A 300 3.49 -5.26 -3.81
N TRP A 301 3.99 -4.95 -5.01
CA TRP A 301 4.23 -3.60 -5.47
C TRP A 301 3.68 -3.36 -6.86
N ASP A 302 3.12 -2.20 -7.07
CA ASP A 302 2.93 -1.59 -8.37
C ASP A 302 4.27 -0.95 -8.79
N LEU A 303 4.60 -1.06 -10.07
CA LEU A 303 5.85 -0.59 -10.66
C LEU A 303 5.58 0.43 -11.76
N PRO A 304 4.97 1.58 -11.43
CA PRO A 304 4.76 2.63 -12.41
C PRO A 304 6.07 3.32 -12.77
N THR A 305 6.05 4.01 -13.90
CA THR A 305 7.07 4.99 -14.26
C THR A 305 6.41 6.37 -14.35
N TYR A 306 7.09 7.39 -13.88
CA TYR A 306 6.62 8.76 -14.03
C TYR A 306 7.73 9.62 -14.61
N GLN A 307 7.55 10.07 -15.86
CA GLN A 307 8.51 10.88 -16.61
C GLN A 307 9.94 10.28 -16.62
N GLY A 308 10.03 8.96 -16.78
CA GLY A 308 11.29 8.21 -16.81
C GLY A 308 11.81 7.76 -15.44
N HIS A 309 11.28 8.28 -14.34
CA HIS A 309 11.66 7.84 -12.99
C HIS A 309 10.95 6.53 -12.63
N ARG A 310 11.71 5.57 -12.10
CA ARG A 310 11.20 4.27 -11.65
C ARG A 310 10.63 4.39 -10.25
N ILE A 311 9.45 3.82 -10.05
CA ILE A 311 8.73 3.90 -8.78
C ILE A 311 8.34 2.49 -8.34
N ILE A 312 8.47 2.19 -7.05
CA ILE A 312 7.68 1.16 -6.39
C ILE A 312 6.58 1.87 -5.59
N ALA A 313 5.36 1.38 -5.72
CA ALA A 313 4.21 2.04 -5.14
C ALA A 313 3.18 1.04 -4.64
N HIS A 314 2.35 1.46 -3.72
CA HIS A 314 1.07 0.83 -3.46
C HIS A 314 0.07 1.88 -2.95
N GLY A 315 -1.09 1.92 -3.58
CA GLY A 315 -2.22 2.70 -3.11
C GLY A 315 -3.12 1.87 -2.19
N GLY A 316 -4.00 2.54 -1.47
CA GLY A 316 -5.05 1.93 -0.69
C GLY A 316 -6.26 2.85 -0.63
N ASP A 317 -7.42 2.33 -1.01
CA ASP A 317 -8.70 3.02 -0.91
C ASP A 317 -9.81 2.03 -0.55
N HIS A 318 -10.80 2.50 0.18
CA HIS A 318 -11.96 1.68 0.53
C HIS A 318 -13.12 2.53 1.01
N VAL A 319 -14.34 2.04 0.78
CA VAL A 319 -15.61 2.68 1.21
C VAL A 319 -15.74 2.86 2.73
N THR A 320 -14.73 2.48 3.51
CA THR A 320 -14.58 2.88 4.93
C THR A 320 -14.19 4.34 5.09
N GLY A 321 -13.99 5.09 3.99
CA GLY A 321 -13.68 6.51 3.99
C GLY A 321 -12.20 6.84 4.14
N PHE A 322 -11.31 5.96 3.70
CA PHE A 322 -9.86 6.21 3.76
C PHE A 322 -9.22 6.00 2.39
N THR A 323 -8.29 6.90 2.05
CA THR A 323 -7.39 6.76 0.91
C THR A 323 -5.96 6.98 1.37
N ALA A 324 -5.06 6.09 0.96
CA ALA A 324 -3.65 6.14 1.32
C ALA A 324 -2.75 5.91 0.10
N ASN A 325 -1.57 6.47 0.09
CA ASN A 325 -0.58 6.26 -0.96
C ASN A 325 0.83 6.19 -0.40
N PHE A 326 1.61 5.28 -0.98
CA PHE A 326 3.03 5.10 -0.73
C PHE A 326 3.75 5.05 -2.06
N PHE A 327 4.60 6.03 -2.34
CA PHE A 327 5.48 6.07 -3.51
C PHE A 327 6.93 6.16 -3.06
N HIS A 328 7.77 5.32 -3.63
CA HIS A 328 9.21 5.39 -3.50
C HIS A 328 9.85 5.49 -4.88
N PHE A 329 10.43 6.64 -5.18
CA PHE A 329 11.19 6.93 -6.40
C PHE A 329 12.59 6.35 -6.24
N LEU A 330 12.82 5.21 -6.88
CA LEU A 330 14.02 4.38 -6.68
C LEU A 330 15.32 5.13 -7.03
N ASP A 331 15.30 5.87 -8.13
CA ASP A 331 16.49 6.54 -8.64
C ASP A 331 16.80 7.84 -7.88
N ASP A 332 15.77 8.45 -7.28
CA ASP A 332 15.85 9.74 -6.58
C ASP A 332 15.93 9.57 -5.06
N LYS A 333 15.81 8.34 -4.54
CA LYS A 333 15.73 8.04 -3.10
C LYS A 333 14.72 8.95 -2.39
N LEU A 334 13.55 9.10 -3.00
CA LEU A 334 12.48 9.94 -2.51
C LEU A 334 11.26 9.08 -2.20
N GLY A 335 10.88 9.03 -0.93
CA GLY A 335 9.64 8.42 -0.46
C GLY A 335 8.58 9.48 -0.17
N ILE A 336 7.35 9.28 -0.64
CA ILE A 336 6.21 10.14 -0.36
C ILE A 336 5.07 9.28 0.15
N ILE A 337 4.62 9.59 1.36
CA ILE A 337 3.51 8.93 2.04
C ILE A 337 2.40 9.93 2.25
N LEU A 338 1.20 9.60 1.78
CA LEU A 338 -0.02 10.34 2.01
C LEU A 338 -1.08 9.45 2.64
N LEU A 339 -1.63 9.87 3.76
CA LEU A 339 -2.74 9.20 4.45
C LEU A 339 -3.88 10.18 4.61
N THR A 340 -5.08 9.80 4.14
CA THR A 340 -6.28 10.65 4.24
C THR A 340 -7.45 9.89 4.85
N ASN A 341 -8.36 10.61 5.49
CA ASN A 341 -9.63 10.09 5.97
C ASN A 341 -10.79 10.52 5.07
N GLY A 342 -10.55 10.66 3.78
CA GLY A 342 -11.54 10.96 2.74
C GLY A 342 -11.50 9.95 1.60
N MET A 343 -12.64 9.78 0.92
CA MET A 343 -12.81 8.99 -0.30
C MET A 343 -13.99 9.55 -1.12
N PRO A 344 -13.92 9.56 -2.48
CA PRO A 344 -12.74 9.27 -3.29
C PRO A 344 -11.73 10.43 -3.28
N VAL A 345 -10.44 10.09 -3.42
CA VAL A 345 -9.35 11.08 -3.52
C VAL A 345 -8.40 10.68 -4.65
N ASN A 346 -8.09 11.60 -5.55
CA ASN A 346 -7.05 11.39 -6.57
C ASN A 346 -5.65 11.58 -5.95
N ILE A 347 -5.33 10.70 -4.99
CA ILE A 347 -4.11 10.78 -4.18
C ILE A 347 -2.84 10.57 -5.01
N GLY A 348 -2.93 9.82 -6.11
CA GLY A 348 -1.79 9.57 -7.00
C GLY A 348 -1.30 10.85 -7.70
N ASP A 349 -2.21 11.71 -8.16
CA ASP A 349 -1.85 13.00 -8.77
C ASP A 349 -1.26 13.96 -7.74
N ILE A 350 -1.83 13.98 -6.52
CA ILE A 350 -1.27 14.77 -5.42
C ILE A 350 0.17 14.32 -5.15
N THR A 351 0.41 13.00 -5.05
CA THR A 351 1.74 12.45 -4.79
C THR A 351 2.74 12.81 -5.89
N ARG A 352 2.35 12.68 -7.17
CA ARG A 352 3.20 13.05 -8.32
C ARG A 352 3.54 14.54 -8.34
N THR A 353 2.58 15.39 -8.01
CA THR A 353 2.84 16.84 -7.94
C THR A 353 3.78 17.17 -6.76
N ILE A 354 3.60 16.52 -5.61
CA ILE A 354 4.52 16.69 -4.47
C ILE A 354 5.95 16.28 -4.86
N ALA A 355 6.13 15.20 -5.63
CA ALA A 355 7.46 14.79 -6.09
C ALA A 355 8.17 15.91 -6.87
N GLY A 356 7.45 16.71 -7.65
CA GLY A 356 8.00 17.85 -8.38
C GLY A 356 8.60 18.96 -7.49
N PHE A 357 8.23 19.04 -6.20
CA PHE A 357 8.88 19.96 -5.26
C PHE A 357 10.26 19.48 -4.80
N TYR A 358 10.58 18.19 -5.02
CA TYR A 358 11.83 17.57 -4.57
C TYR A 358 12.72 17.09 -5.72
N ILE A 359 12.12 16.77 -6.88
CA ILE A 359 12.82 16.33 -8.09
C ILE A 359 12.69 17.42 -9.15
N SER A 360 13.79 18.14 -9.42
CA SER A 360 13.78 19.35 -10.29
C SER A 360 13.35 19.09 -11.74
N ALA A 361 13.44 17.85 -12.21
CA ALA A 361 13.01 17.47 -13.56
C ALA A 361 11.49 17.26 -13.68
N LEU A 362 10.77 17.14 -12.55
CA LEU A 362 9.34 16.89 -12.54
C LEU A 362 8.53 18.20 -12.46
N PRO A 363 7.38 18.29 -13.16
CA PRO A 363 6.54 19.48 -13.09
C PRO A 363 5.88 19.62 -11.73
N THR A 364 5.92 20.82 -11.18
CA THR A 364 5.01 21.24 -10.12
C THR A 364 3.79 21.88 -10.77
N LYS A 365 2.61 21.29 -10.64
CA LYS A 365 1.36 21.94 -11.07
C LYS A 365 1.02 23.10 -10.09
N THR A 366 1.88 24.09 -10.01
CA THR A 366 1.62 25.32 -9.25
C THR A 366 1.13 26.36 -10.23
N GLY A 367 -0.19 26.46 -10.41
CA GLY A 367 -0.80 27.56 -11.15
C GLY A 367 -1.25 27.18 -12.55
N GLY A 368 -2.52 27.02 -12.70
CA GLY A 368 -3.33 27.26 -13.88
C GLY A 368 -4.70 27.66 -13.41
N PRO A 369 -5.39 28.51 -14.19
CA PRO A 369 -6.56 29.23 -13.74
C PRO A 369 -7.68 28.34 -13.28
#